data_4614824cc847abe9978c4cb6e79ba849
#
_entry.id   4614824cc847abe9978c4cb6e79ba849
#
_cell.length_a   1.000
_cell.length_b   1.000
_cell.length_c   1.000
_cell.angle_alpha   90.00
_cell.angle_beta   90.00
_cell.angle_gamma   90.00
#
_symmetry.space_group_name_H-M   'P 1'
#
loop_
_entity.id
_entity.type
_entity.pdbx_description
1 polymer ?
#
loop_
_entity_poly.entity_id
_entity_poly.type
_entity_poly.pdbx_seq_one_letter_code
_entity_poly.pdbx_strand_id
1 'polypeptide(L)'
;MPAAHFFANSPEEVGLDSQKVQSLFERAEREVKEGLLPACQVAIARNGKIGAMQTFGRAVQGGTEKPATNDTLFVIMSATKAFCAASSWMLMQEGKLQVSDRIVKYVPEFGTNGKDEITVEQCLIHTSAIPYAPHWQKDWADKQRRTERYAKWKTDHKPGEKFIYHISANFWPIADIVERSSGMAYHDFVRTRIAEPLGIPDLRVRIDEELNNRVAELRWVGQPMTAEEYAKMGMKPPRGSVSAISEEGVLELNELTTRMAGSPSAGGITTAGDIALFYQALLNDGKSHDGKQIWKPEMLREARRVRTGELKDPYLGMLANRGLGIAIAGGDGNANKRGFGRTNSPESFGHPGFGGQTAWADPATGISFSYLTNGFDRNDVREGRRQVALSSLAAACAK
;
A
#
# COMPACT_ATOMS: atom_id res chain seq x y z
N MET A 1 -15.03 5.78 -8.93
CA MET A 1 -14.21 7.01 -9.18
C MET A 1 -14.67 8.11 -8.25
N PRO A 2 -13.75 8.94 -7.70
CA PRO A 2 -14.12 10.10 -6.90
C PRO A 2 -15.13 11.01 -7.61
N ALA A 3 -15.97 11.70 -6.83
CA ALA A 3 -16.94 12.63 -7.38
C ALA A 3 -16.27 13.85 -8.05
N ALA A 4 -16.96 14.50 -8.99
CA ALA A 4 -16.40 15.58 -9.80
C ALA A 4 -15.80 16.74 -8.99
N HIS A 5 -16.35 17.07 -7.82
CA HIS A 5 -15.85 18.15 -6.96
C HIS A 5 -14.45 17.89 -6.37
N PHE A 6 -13.98 16.63 -6.40
CA PHE A 6 -12.60 16.30 -6.01
C PHE A 6 -11.57 16.61 -7.09
N PHE A 7 -12.00 16.90 -8.32
CA PHE A 7 -11.09 17.25 -9.41
C PHE A 7 -10.91 18.76 -9.51
N ALA A 8 -9.67 19.19 -9.64
CA ALA A 8 -9.36 20.56 -10.04
C ALA A 8 -9.67 20.75 -11.53
N ASN A 9 -10.00 21.97 -11.95
CA ASN A 9 -10.22 22.29 -13.37
C ASN A 9 -8.92 22.25 -14.18
N SER A 10 -7.78 22.50 -13.53
CA SER A 10 -6.44 22.34 -14.08
C SER A 10 -5.43 22.03 -12.99
N PRO A 11 -4.25 21.48 -13.32
CA PRO A 11 -3.17 21.27 -12.36
C PRO A 11 -2.76 22.54 -11.60
N GLU A 12 -2.80 23.68 -12.27
CA GLU A 12 -2.44 24.99 -11.69
C GLU A 12 -3.38 25.43 -10.57
N GLU A 13 -4.67 25.05 -10.63
CA GLU A 13 -5.65 25.38 -9.59
C GLU A 13 -5.19 24.88 -8.21
N VAL A 14 -4.47 23.76 -8.19
CA VAL A 14 -3.90 23.19 -6.96
C VAL A 14 -2.40 23.45 -6.80
N GLY A 15 -1.83 24.36 -7.62
CA GLY A 15 -0.41 24.74 -7.53
C GLY A 15 0.56 23.67 -8.07
N LEU A 16 0.12 22.86 -9.03
CA LEU A 16 0.97 21.96 -9.79
C LEU A 16 1.41 22.59 -11.11
N ASP A 17 2.57 22.20 -11.60
CA ASP A 17 3.10 22.60 -12.89
C ASP A 17 2.58 21.66 -13.98
N SER A 18 1.77 22.17 -14.94
CA SER A 18 1.15 21.37 -15.98
C SER A 18 2.16 20.70 -16.90
N GLN A 19 3.31 21.31 -17.20
CA GLN A 19 4.33 20.70 -18.06
C GLN A 19 4.98 19.50 -17.37
N LYS A 20 5.25 19.61 -16.07
CA LYS A 20 5.78 18.50 -15.28
C LYS A 20 4.75 17.38 -15.10
N VAL A 21 3.47 17.73 -14.92
CA VAL A 21 2.36 16.76 -14.88
C VAL A 21 2.25 16.04 -16.23
N GLN A 22 2.35 16.75 -17.34
CA GLN A 22 2.36 16.15 -18.68
C GLN A 22 3.54 15.18 -18.85
N SER A 23 4.74 15.58 -18.44
CA SER A 23 5.94 14.70 -18.48
C SER A 23 5.77 13.44 -17.61
N LEU A 24 5.11 13.56 -16.46
CA LEU A 24 4.76 12.42 -15.61
C LEU A 24 3.85 11.43 -16.36
N PHE A 25 2.80 11.92 -17.03
CA PHE A 25 1.86 11.08 -17.78
C PHE A 25 2.52 10.43 -19.00
N GLU A 26 3.33 11.17 -19.74
CA GLU A 26 4.10 10.63 -20.87
C GLU A 26 5.06 9.52 -20.42
N ARG A 27 5.68 9.70 -19.24
CA ARG A 27 6.53 8.64 -18.67
C ARG A 27 5.72 7.40 -18.26
N ALA A 28 4.53 7.56 -17.73
CA ALA A 28 3.66 6.44 -17.33
C ALA A 28 3.12 5.69 -18.56
N GLU A 29 2.70 6.42 -19.59
CA GLU A 29 2.15 5.87 -20.83
C GLU A 29 3.17 5.09 -21.65
N ARG A 30 4.45 5.48 -21.57
CA ARG A 30 5.52 4.94 -22.41
C ARG A 30 5.56 3.42 -22.43
N GLU A 31 5.57 2.77 -21.26
CA GLU A 31 5.70 1.31 -21.19
C GLU A 31 4.43 0.58 -21.65
N VAL A 32 3.28 1.24 -21.61
CA VAL A 32 2.05 0.73 -22.21
C VAL A 32 2.14 0.82 -23.75
N LYS A 33 2.60 1.95 -24.28
CA LYS A 33 2.83 2.13 -25.74
C LYS A 33 3.88 1.16 -26.30
N GLU A 34 4.91 0.86 -25.51
CA GLU A 34 5.96 -0.10 -25.86
C GLU A 34 5.51 -1.56 -25.70
N GLY A 35 4.28 -1.82 -25.24
CA GLY A 35 3.74 -3.17 -25.03
C GLY A 35 4.35 -3.90 -23.82
N LEU A 36 5.06 -3.20 -22.93
CA LEU A 36 5.69 -3.76 -21.74
C LEU A 36 4.72 -3.89 -20.57
N LEU A 37 3.65 -3.11 -20.55
CA LEU A 37 2.57 -3.17 -19.55
C LEU A 37 1.20 -3.19 -20.22
N PRO A 38 0.22 -3.94 -19.68
CA PRO A 38 -1.12 -3.96 -20.26
C PRO A 38 -1.87 -2.66 -19.99
N ALA A 39 -1.90 -2.20 -18.75
CA ALA A 39 -2.54 -0.95 -18.34
C ALA A 39 -1.87 -0.36 -17.10
N CYS A 40 -1.99 0.96 -16.96
CA CYS A 40 -1.68 1.67 -15.73
C CYS A 40 -2.59 2.88 -15.52
N GLN A 41 -2.69 3.31 -14.27
CA GLN A 41 -3.47 4.47 -13.86
C GLN A 41 -2.63 5.35 -12.94
N VAL A 42 -2.66 6.66 -13.17
CA VAL A 42 -1.84 7.65 -12.43
C VAL A 42 -2.74 8.75 -11.91
N ALA A 43 -2.55 9.13 -10.65
CA ALA A 43 -3.17 10.33 -10.09
C ALA A 43 -2.17 11.12 -9.24
N ILE A 44 -2.22 12.44 -9.38
CA ILE A 44 -1.51 13.40 -8.55
C ILE A 44 -2.51 14.38 -7.96
N ALA A 45 -2.44 14.56 -6.63
CA ALA A 45 -3.35 15.43 -5.90
C ALA A 45 -2.58 16.39 -4.99
N ARG A 46 -3.17 17.54 -4.74
CA ARG A 46 -2.64 18.57 -3.84
C ARG A 46 -3.79 19.44 -3.33
N ASN A 47 -3.67 19.99 -2.13
CA ASN A 47 -4.68 20.86 -1.53
C ASN A 47 -6.09 20.21 -1.48
N GLY A 48 -6.15 18.88 -1.21
CA GLY A 48 -7.40 18.14 -1.09
C GLY A 48 -8.10 17.79 -2.41
N LYS A 49 -7.50 18.12 -3.57
CA LYS A 49 -8.08 17.83 -4.88
C LYS A 49 -7.10 17.06 -5.79
N ILE A 50 -7.65 16.27 -6.68
CA ILE A 50 -6.91 15.63 -7.78
C ILE A 50 -6.62 16.71 -8.81
N GLY A 51 -5.33 17.06 -8.96
CA GLY A 51 -4.89 18.01 -9.97
C GLY A 51 -4.87 17.41 -11.37
N ALA A 52 -4.60 16.10 -11.47
CA ALA A 52 -4.68 15.36 -12.71
C ALA A 52 -4.75 13.86 -12.47
N MET A 53 -5.46 13.14 -13.34
CA MET A 53 -5.58 11.68 -13.34
C MET A 53 -5.74 11.17 -14.76
N GLN A 54 -4.97 10.13 -15.12
CA GLN A 54 -5.07 9.47 -16.44
C GLN A 54 -4.88 7.96 -16.29
N THR A 55 -5.54 7.24 -17.22
CA THR A 55 -5.45 5.78 -17.32
C THR A 55 -5.05 5.42 -18.75
N PHE A 56 -4.13 4.49 -18.89
CA PHE A 56 -3.56 4.07 -20.16
C PHE A 56 -3.71 2.56 -20.35
N GLY A 57 -3.90 2.14 -21.59
CA GLY A 57 -3.88 0.74 -21.99
C GLY A 57 -5.21 0.03 -21.91
N ARG A 58 -5.13 -1.30 -21.86
CA ARG A 58 -6.27 -2.22 -21.88
C ARG A 58 -6.08 -3.30 -20.80
N ALA A 59 -7.18 -3.76 -20.22
CA ALA A 59 -7.15 -4.81 -19.22
C ALA A 59 -8.32 -5.78 -19.40
N VAL A 60 -8.13 -7.02 -19.00
CA VAL A 60 -9.24 -7.95 -18.83
C VAL A 60 -9.98 -7.55 -17.57
N GLN A 61 -11.28 -7.34 -17.71
CA GLN A 61 -12.18 -6.92 -16.63
C GLN A 61 -13.50 -7.69 -16.79
N GLY A 62 -13.84 -8.53 -15.82
CA GLY A 62 -15.00 -9.45 -15.92
C GLY A 62 -14.87 -10.42 -17.10
N GLY A 63 -13.67 -10.96 -17.34
CA GLY A 63 -13.38 -11.91 -18.41
C GLY A 63 -13.28 -11.31 -19.83
N THR A 64 -13.44 -9.97 -19.99
CA THR A 64 -13.39 -9.31 -21.31
C THR A 64 -12.30 -8.26 -21.33
N GLU A 65 -11.46 -8.28 -22.39
CA GLU A 65 -10.46 -7.24 -22.60
C GLU A 65 -11.12 -5.98 -23.16
N LYS A 66 -10.96 -4.87 -22.45
CA LYS A 66 -11.51 -3.56 -22.80
C LYS A 66 -10.54 -2.43 -22.43
N PRO A 67 -10.71 -1.21 -22.96
CA PRO A 67 -9.92 -0.06 -22.52
C PRO A 67 -10.01 0.11 -21.01
N ALA A 68 -8.87 0.32 -20.36
CA ALA A 68 -8.84 0.77 -18.98
C ALA A 68 -9.22 2.24 -18.93
N THR A 69 -10.01 2.62 -17.95
CA THR A 69 -10.51 3.99 -17.74
C THR A 69 -10.23 4.45 -16.31
N ASN A 70 -10.52 5.70 -16.00
CA ASN A 70 -10.38 6.22 -14.64
C ASN A 70 -11.30 5.49 -13.61
N ASP A 71 -12.33 4.75 -14.09
CA ASP A 71 -13.19 3.90 -13.28
C ASP A 71 -12.65 2.47 -13.08
N THR A 72 -11.59 2.09 -13.80
CA THR A 72 -10.99 0.77 -13.65
C THR A 72 -10.37 0.63 -12.26
N LEU A 73 -10.68 -0.47 -11.59
CA LEU A 73 -10.16 -0.80 -10.27
C LEU A 73 -8.90 -1.65 -10.40
N PHE A 74 -7.93 -1.40 -9.53
CA PHE A 74 -6.68 -2.14 -9.49
C PHE A 74 -6.46 -2.77 -8.12
N VAL A 75 -5.93 -3.99 -8.09
CA VAL A 75 -5.45 -4.62 -6.87
C VAL A 75 -4.13 -3.94 -6.48
N ILE A 76 -4.06 -3.43 -5.26
CA ILE A 76 -2.94 -2.58 -4.82
C ILE A 76 -1.90 -3.30 -3.94
N MET A 77 -2.06 -4.59 -3.77
CA MET A 77 -1.11 -5.40 -2.99
C MET A 77 -0.82 -4.78 -1.61
N SER A 78 0.44 -4.72 -1.22
CA SER A 78 0.85 -4.23 0.10
C SER A 78 0.53 -2.76 0.38
N ALA A 79 0.16 -1.94 -0.60
CA ALA A 79 -0.37 -0.61 -0.33
C ALA A 79 -1.66 -0.65 0.52
N THR A 80 -2.36 -1.79 0.57
CA THR A 80 -3.46 -2.11 1.49
C THR A 80 -3.10 -1.89 2.96
N LYS A 81 -1.83 -2.14 3.33
CA LYS A 81 -1.36 -2.05 4.73
C LYS A 81 -1.55 -0.67 5.33
N ALA A 82 -1.48 0.38 4.52
CA ALA A 82 -1.72 1.75 4.97
C ALA A 82 -3.15 1.93 5.51
N PHE A 83 -4.15 1.25 4.92
CA PHE A 83 -5.54 1.33 5.40
C PHE A 83 -5.74 0.55 6.69
N CYS A 84 -5.08 -0.60 6.82
CA CYS A 84 -5.10 -1.37 8.06
C CYS A 84 -4.44 -0.59 9.20
N ALA A 85 -3.30 0.04 8.94
CA ALA A 85 -2.65 0.92 9.89
C ALA A 85 -3.55 2.09 10.28
N ALA A 86 -4.13 2.79 9.29
CA ALA A 86 -5.02 3.92 9.52
C ALA A 86 -6.28 3.54 10.32
N SER A 87 -6.79 2.31 10.17
CA SER A 87 -7.86 1.77 11.01
C SER A 87 -7.41 1.62 12.47
N SER A 88 -6.20 1.12 12.70
CA SER A 88 -5.65 1.01 14.07
C SER A 88 -5.41 2.38 14.71
N TRP A 89 -5.01 3.40 13.94
CA TRP A 89 -4.84 4.77 14.43
C TRP A 89 -6.16 5.36 14.95
N MET A 90 -7.29 5.02 14.32
CA MET A 90 -8.61 5.43 14.82
C MET A 90 -8.90 4.84 16.20
N LEU A 91 -8.59 3.57 16.42
CA LEU A 91 -8.73 2.94 17.73
C LEU A 91 -7.77 3.55 18.76
N MET A 92 -6.55 3.90 18.35
CA MET A 92 -5.57 4.55 19.24
C MET A 92 -6.05 5.93 19.69
N GLN A 93 -6.53 6.78 18.78
CA GLN A 93 -7.04 8.11 19.15
C GLN A 93 -8.35 8.05 19.95
N GLU A 94 -9.11 6.95 19.86
CA GLU A 94 -10.30 6.66 20.67
C GLU A 94 -9.95 6.08 22.07
N GLY A 95 -8.65 5.85 22.35
CA GLY A 95 -8.19 5.25 23.61
C GLY A 95 -8.49 3.75 23.75
N LYS A 96 -8.90 3.09 22.66
CA LYS A 96 -9.24 1.66 22.65
C LYS A 96 -8.03 0.75 22.39
N LEU A 97 -6.94 1.30 21.89
CA LEU A 97 -5.73 0.58 21.51
C LEU A 97 -4.51 1.42 21.85
N GLN A 98 -3.44 0.77 22.36
CA GLN A 98 -2.14 1.40 22.57
C GLN A 98 -1.06 0.66 21.79
N VAL A 99 -0.03 1.38 21.34
CA VAL A 99 1.11 0.77 20.61
C VAL A 99 1.83 -0.28 21.43
N SER A 100 1.89 -0.11 22.76
CA SER A 100 2.50 -1.03 23.73
C SER A 100 1.62 -2.23 24.11
N ASP A 101 0.34 -2.23 23.72
CA ASP A 101 -0.54 -3.35 24.02
C ASP A 101 -0.04 -4.62 23.35
N ARG A 102 -0.07 -5.74 24.10
CA ARG A 102 0.20 -7.05 23.52
C ARG A 102 -0.99 -7.49 22.66
N ILE A 103 -0.72 -8.14 21.54
CA ILE A 103 -1.77 -8.67 20.64
C ILE A 103 -2.73 -9.59 21.41
N VAL A 104 -2.21 -10.42 22.32
CA VAL A 104 -3.01 -11.38 23.10
C VAL A 104 -4.05 -10.74 24.02
N LYS A 105 -3.93 -9.46 24.32
CA LYS A 105 -4.97 -8.72 25.07
C LYS A 105 -6.31 -8.69 24.32
N TYR A 106 -6.25 -8.70 23.00
CA TYR A 106 -7.41 -8.59 22.09
C TYR A 106 -7.68 -9.90 21.34
N VAL A 107 -6.64 -10.64 21.02
CA VAL A 107 -6.65 -11.89 20.26
C VAL A 107 -5.91 -12.96 21.08
N PRO A 108 -6.54 -13.53 22.15
CA PRO A 108 -5.88 -14.51 23.02
C PRO A 108 -5.32 -15.72 22.28
N GLU A 109 -5.97 -16.16 21.21
CA GLU A 109 -5.58 -17.31 20.39
C GLU A 109 -4.26 -17.09 19.64
N PHE A 110 -3.82 -15.84 19.52
CA PHE A 110 -2.53 -15.50 18.93
C PHE A 110 -1.35 -15.91 19.84
N GLY A 111 -1.57 -15.96 21.16
CA GLY A 111 -0.54 -16.13 22.20
C GLY A 111 0.04 -17.54 22.33
N THR A 112 0.49 -18.14 21.22
CA THR A 112 1.13 -19.45 21.19
C THR A 112 2.53 -19.35 20.58
N ASN A 113 3.40 -20.32 20.87
CA ASN A 113 4.71 -20.49 20.24
C ASN A 113 5.61 -19.24 20.32
N GLY A 114 5.65 -18.57 21.49
CA GLY A 114 6.50 -17.40 21.75
C GLY A 114 5.93 -16.05 21.26
N LYS A 115 4.65 -15.99 20.85
CA LYS A 115 4.02 -14.77 20.35
C LYS A 115 3.28 -13.95 21.41
N ASP A 116 3.18 -14.44 22.64
CA ASP A 116 2.44 -13.81 23.74
C ASP A 116 2.97 -12.42 24.14
N GLU A 117 4.24 -12.15 23.87
CA GLU A 117 4.89 -10.86 24.15
C GLU A 117 4.80 -9.86 22.96
N ILE A 118 4.31 -10.28 21.79
CA ILE A 118 4.28 -9.41 20.61
C ILE A 118 3.31 -8.25 20.82
N THR A 119 3.79 -7.03 20.58
CA THR A 119 3.00 -5.79 20.70
C THR A 119 2.40 -5.35 19.37
N VAL A 120 1.41 -4.47 19.47
CA VAL A 120 0.80 -3.77 18.34
C VAL A 120 1.85 -3.01 17.51
N GLU A 121 2.75 -2.27 18.17
CA GLU A 121 3.85 -1.58 17.51
C GLU A 121 4.72 -2.53 16.70
N GLN A 122 5.16 -3.63 17.30
CA GLN A 122 6.02 -4.61 16.64
C GLN A 122 5.38 -5.21 15.38
N CYS A 123 4.06 -5.41 15.37
CA CYS A 123 3.34 -5.79 14.17
C CYS A 123 3.38 -4.67 13.11
N LEU A 124 3.05 -3.43 13.47
CA LEU A 124 2.97 -2.31 12.55
C LEU A 124 4.33 -1.93 11.95
N ILE A 125 5.44 -2.13 12.68
CA ILE A 125 6.79 -1.77 12.21
C ILE A 125 7.62 -2.97 11.73
N HIS A 126 7.02 -4.15 11.56
CA HIS A 126 7.66 -5.37 11.06
C HIS A 126 8.82 -5.91 11.94
N THR A 127 8.67 -5.82 13.25
CA THR A 127 9.63 -6.38 14.22
C THR A 127 9.02 -7.46 15.10
N SER A 128 7.87 -8.01 14.74
CA SER A 128 7.14 -9.02 15.52
C SER A 128 7.73 -10.44 15.46
N ALA A 129 8.81 -10.63 14.69
CA ALA A 129 9.55 -11.89 14.60
C ALA A 129 8.77 -13.09 13.99
N ILE A 130 7.74 -12.83 13.17
CA ILE A 130 6.97 -13.86 12.45
C ILE A 130 6.98 -13.66 10.91
N PRO A 131 8.13 -13.30 10.28
CA PRO A 131 8.16 -12.91 8.88
C PRO A 131 7.78 -14.02 7.91
N TYR A 132 7.97 -15.27 8.28
CA TYR A 132 7.73 -16.45 7.46
C TYR A 132 6.45 -17.20 7.84
N ALA A 133 5.59 -16.60 8.67
CA ALA A 133 4.34 -17.19 9.09
C ALA A 133 3.44 -17.52 7.88
N PRO A 134 3.07 -18.79 7.66
CA PRO A 134 2.32 -19.20 6.47
C PRO A 134 0.88 -18.69 6.53
N HIS A 135 0.43 -18.14 5.43
CA HIS A 135 -0.93 -17.61 5.29
C HIS A 135 -1.43 -17.81 3.86
N TRP A 136 -2.76 -17.84 3.72
CA TRP A 136 -3.45 -17.79 2.44
C TRP A 136 -4.49 -16.68 2.50
N GLN A 137 -4.54 -15.83 1.48
CA GLN A 137 -5.42 -14.64 1.49
C GLN A 137 -6.89 -15.01 1.74
N LYS A 138 -7.36 -16.13 1.21
CA LYS A 138 -8.73 -16.64 1.39
C LYS A 138 -9.08 -16.98 2.85
N ASP A 139 -8.11 -17.41 3.65
CA ASP A 139 -8.35 -17.81 5.04
C ASP A 139 -8.72 -16.62 5.92
N TRP A 140 -8.45 -15.39 5.47
CA TRP A 140 -8.83 -14.19 6.22
C TRP A 140 -10.34 -14.10 6.50
N ALA A 141 -11.19 -14.47 5.55
CA ALA A 141 -12.65 -14.40 5.68
C ALA A 141 -13.20 -15.38 6.74
N ASP A 142 -12.47 -16.46 7.02
CA ASP A 142 -12.90 -17.51 7.95
C ASP A 142 -12.19 -17.36 9.30
N LYS A 143 -12.97 -16.98 10.34
CA LYS A 143 -12.44 -16.76 11.69
C LYS A 143 -11.80 -18.02 12.29
N GLN A 144 -12.35 -19.19 12.03
CA GLN A 144 -11.79 -20.46 12.53
C GLN A 144 -10.44 -20.71 11.87
N ARG A 145 -10.34 -20.58 10.55
CA ARG A 145 -9.08 -20.75 9.81
C ARG A 145 -8.03 -19.74 10.25
N ARG A 146 -8.40 -18.48 10.50
CA ARG A 146 -7.47 -17.47 11.08
C ARG A 146 -6.89 -17.94 12.40
N THR A 147 -7.74 -18.41 13.30
CA THR A 147 -7.32 -18.93 14.62
C THR A 147 -6.39 -20.15 14.47
N GLU A 148 -6.71 -21.07 13.59
CA GLU A 148 -5.85 -22.21 13.26
C GLU A 148 -4.49 -21.79 12.70
N ARG A 149 -4.44 -20.70 11.87
CA ARG A 149 -3.18 -20.12 11.42
C ARG A 149 -2.38 -19.53 12.55
N TYR A 150 -3.01 -18.71 13.40
CA TYR A 150 -2.34 -18.14 14.58
C TYR A 150 -1.73 -19.22 15.47
N ALA A 151 -2.44 -20.31 15.71
CA ALA A 151 -1.93 -21.42 16.53
C ALA A 151 -0.68 -22.09 15.95
N LYS A 152 -0.49 -22.06 14.62
CA LYS A 152 0.66 -22.66 13.92
C LYS A 152 1.85 -21.72 13.79
N TRP A 153 1.63 -20.39 13.85
CA TRP A 153 2.71 -19.43 13.72
C TRP A 153 3.63 -19.45 14.95
N LYS A 154 4.91 -19.28 14.72
CA LYS A 154 5.93 -19.21 15.76
C LYS A 154 6.86 -18.04 15.48
N THR A 155 7.53 -17.55 16.52
CA THR A 155 8.60 -16.56 16.37
C THR A 155 9.87 -17.21 15.83
N ASP A 156 10.55 -16.54 14.90
CA ASP A 156 11.83 -16.97 14.35
C ASP A 156 13.03 -16.39 15.11
N HIS A 157 12.79 -15.35 15.91
CA HIS A 157 13.75 -14.67 16.77
C HIS A 157 13.00 -13.92 17.87
N LYS A 158 13.70 -13.17 18.72
CA LYS A 158 13.05 -12.36 19.76
C LYS A 158 12.28 -11.18 19.14
N PRO A 159 10.99 -10.97 19.46
CA PRO A 159 10.24 -9.79 19.02
C PRO A 159 10.96 -8.49 19.38
N GLY A 160 11.04 -7.56 18.43
CA GLY A 160 11.73 -6.27 18.57
C GLY A 160 13.22 -6.30 18.22
N GLU A 161 13.86 -7.48 18.09
CA GLU A 161 15.30 -7.60 17.87
C GLU A 161 15.73 -7.19 16.45
N LYS A 162 14.92 -7.52 15.44
CA LYS A 162 15.25 -7.31 14.02
C LYS A 162 14.07 -6.75 13.27
N PHE A 163 14.36 -5.94 12.27
CA PHE A 163 13.41 -5.63 11.22
C PHE A 163 13.51 -6.69 10.12
N ILE A 164 12.39 -7.33 9.80
CA ILE A 164 12.23 -8.17 8.62
C ILE A 164 10.84 -7.89 8.07
N TYR A 165 10.76 -7.46 6.79
CA TYR A 165 9.47 -7.17 6.20
C TYR A 165 8.56 -8.41 6.18
N HIS A 166 7.38 -8.31 6.77
CA HIS A 166 6.38 -9.37 6.79
C HIS A 166 5.38 -9.14 5.64
N ILE A 167 5.20 -10.13 4.80
CA ILE A 167 4.32 -10.02 3.63
C ILE A 167 2.87 -9.81 4.07
N SER A 168 2.38 -10.62 5.02
CA SER A 168 0.97 -10.56 5.48
C SER A 168 0.79 -10.71 6.97
N ALA A 169 1.51 -11.60 7.63
CA ALA A 169 1.23 -12.07 8.97
C ALA A 169 1.00 -10.96 10.01
N ASN A 170 1.76 -9.88 9.97
CA ASN A 170 1.66 -8.78 10.93
C ASN A 170 0.33 -8.04 10.92
N PHE A 171 -0.30 -7.91 9.75
CA PHE A 171 -1.51 -7.09 9.59
C PHE A 171 -2.80 -7.87 9.86
N TRP A 172 -2.73 -9.19 9.91
CA TRP A 172 -3.87 -10.02 10.28
C TRP A 172 -4.31 -9.79 11.73
N PRO A 173 -3.43 -9.91 12.75
CA PRO A 173 -3.83 -9.61 14.13
C PRO A 173 -4.23 -8.16 14.34
N ILE A 174 -3.66 -7.20 13.61
CA ILE A 174 -4.07 -5.78 13.68
C ILE A 174 -5.51 -5.62 13.18
N ALA A 175 -5.87 -6.21 12.04
CA ALA A 175 -7.24 -6.15 11.54
C ALA A 175 -8.23 -6.94 12.41
N ASP A 176 -7.80 -8.05 13.02
CA ASP A 176 -8.62 -8.80 13.98
C ASP A 176 -8.91 -7.96 15.25
N ILE A 177 -7.90 -7.19 15.73
CA ILE A 177 -8.12 -6.20 16.80
C ILE A 177 -9.16 -5.15 16.37
N VAL A 178 -9.09 -4.67 15.12
CA VAL A 178 -10.09 -3.71 14.60
C VAL A 178 -11.48 -4.32 14.63
N GLU A 179 -11.66 -5.57 14.16
CA GLU A 179 -12.96 -6.27 14.21
C GLU A 179 -13.48 -6.41 15.64
N ARG A 180 -12.66 -6.91 16.56
CA ARG A 180 -13.06 -7.18 17.94
C ARG A 180 -13.34 -5.92 18.74
N SER A 181 -12.54 -4.87 18.53
CA SER A 181 -12.69 -3.61 19.25
C SER A 181 -13.84 -2.73 18.74
N SER A 182 -14.21 -2.88 17.47
CA SER A 182 -15.30 -2.10 16.85
C SER A 182 -16.62 -2.84 16.77
N GLY A 183 -16.61 -4.18 16.83
CA GLY A 183 -17.79 -5.02 16.56
C GLY A 183 -18.16 -5.10 15.07
N MET A 184 -17.34 -4.55 14.17
CA MET A 184 -17.58 -4.51 12.72
C MET A 184 -16.62 -5.45 12.01
N ALA A 185 -17.03 -6.05 10.88
CA ALA A 185 -16.08 -6.71 9.97
C ALA A 185 -15.06 -5.69 9.47
N TYR A 186 -13.79 -6.12 9.32
CA TYR A 186 -12.69 -5.21 8.95
C TYR A 186 -12.98 -4.42 7.65
N HIS A 187 -13.49 -5.08 6.63
CA HIS A 187 -13.83 -4.42 5.37
C HIS A 187 -14.95 -3.39 5.52
N ASP A 188 -15.93 -3.63 6.39
CA ASP A 188 -16.99 -2.65 6.70
C ASP A 188 -16.43 -1.49 7.50
N PHE A 189 -15.51 -1.74 8.44
CA PHE A 189 -14.83 -0.66 9.15
C PHE A 189 -14.08 0.26 8.19
N VAL A 190 -13.28 -0.28 7.26
CA VAL A 190 -12.58 0.54 6.25
C VAL A 190 -13.58 1.31 5.40
N ARG A 191 -14.64 0.66 4.93
CA ARG A 191 -15.67 1.31 4.11
C ARG A 191 -16.37 2.43 4.85
N THR A 192 -16.94 2.16 6.03
CA THR A 192 -17.82 3.10 6.74
C THR A 192 -17.09 4.15 7.55
N ARG A 193 -15.89 3.84 8.06
CA ARG A 193 -15.13 4.74 8.91
C ARG A 193 -14.04 5.52 8.17
N ILE A 194 -13.62 5.05 6.98
CA ILE A 194 -12.56 5.68 6.18
C ILE A 194 -13.09 6.11 4.82
N ALA A 195 -13.50 5.16 3.96
CA ALA A 195 -13.80 5.45 2.57
C ALA A 195 -15.02 6.37 2.38
N GLU A 196 -16.15 6.04 3.00
CA GLU A 196 -17.36 6.86 2.91
C GLU A 196 -17.19 8.27 3.48
N PRO A 197 -16.62 8.46 4.72
CA PRO A 197 -16.39 9.80 5.24
C PRO A 197 -15.40 10.64 4.43
N LEU A 198 -14.49 10.00 3.69
CA LEU A 198 -13.55 10.70 2.79
C LEU A 198 -14.13 10.96 1.40
N GLY A 199 -15.29 10.41 1.06
CA GLY A 199 -15.88 10.53 -0.27
C GLY A 199 -15.13 9.76 -1.36
N ILE A 200 -14.43 8.68 -0.99
CA ILE A 200 -13.62 7.83 -1.88
C ILE A 200 -14.21 6.41 -1.97
N PRO A 201 -15.35 6.25 -2.64
CA PRO A 201 -16.16 5.05 -2.58
C PRO A 201 -15.49 3.81 -3.18
N ASP A 202 -14.51 3.98 -4.03
CA ASP A 202 -13.79 2.89 -4.68
C ASP A 202 -12.54 2.42 -3.91
N LEU A 203 -12.29 2.98 -2.72
CA LEU A 203 -11.29 2.42 -1.80
C LEU A 203 -11.90 1.25 -1.03
N ARG A 204 -11.54 0.04 -1.40
CA ARG A 204 -12.11 -1.22 -0.87
C ARG A 204 -11.00 -2.17 -0.43
N VAL A 205 -11.29 -3.02 0.54
CA VAL A 205 -10.48 -4.20 0.89
C VAL A 205 -11.20 -5.51 0.61
N ARG A 206 -12.48 -5.40 0.29
CA ARG A 206 -13.36 -6.46 -0.20
C ARG A 206 -14.26 -5.91 -1.28
N ILE A 207 -14.52 -6.70 -2.31
CA ILE A 207 -15.50 -6.37 -3.36
C ILE A 207 -16.54 -7.47 -3.47
N ASP A 208 -17.65 -7.13 -4.07
CA ASP A 208 -18.70 -8.04 -4.51
C ASP A 208 -18.55 -8.41 -5.99
N GLU A 209 -19.47 -9.22 -6.48
CA GLU A 209 -19.47 -9.69 -7.86
C GLU A 209 -19.68 -8.54 -8.87
N GLU A 210 -20.51 -7.55 -8.52
CA GLU A 210 -20.80 -6.41 -9.38
C GLU A 210 -19.53 -5.57 -9.61
N LEU A 211 -18.83 -5.21 -8.54
CA LEU A 211 -17.58 -4.45 -8.62
C LEU A 211 -16.45 -5.24 -9.29
N ASN A 212 -16.48 -6.57 -9.20
CA ASN A 212 -15.45 -7.42 -9.83
C ASN A 212 -15.33 -7.20 -11.34
N ASN A 213 -16.43 -6.82 -12.01
CA ASN A 213 -16.43 -6.50 -13.44
C ASN A 213 -15.68 -5.21 -13.81
N ARG A 214 -15.23 -4.42 -12.81
CA ARG A 214 -14.40 -3.22 -12.98
C ARG A 214 -12.92 -3.48 -12.65
N VAL A 215 -12.58 -4.64 -12.06
CA VAL A 215 -11.22 -4.91 -11.61
C VAL A 215 -10.37 -5.40 -12.76
N ALA A 216 -9.25 -4.72 -13.02
CA ALA A 216 -8.23 -5.16 -13.96
C ALA A 216 -7.56 -6.45 -13.44
N GLU A 217 -7.64 -7.52 -14.23
CA GLU A 217 -6.98 -8.78 -13.91
C GLU A 217 -5.46 -8.63 -13.94
N LEU A 218 -4.80 -9.16 -12.91
CA LEU A 218 -3.35 -9.15 -12.79
C LEU A 218 -2.73 -10.06 -13.83
N ARG A 219 -1.62 -9.62 -14.42
CA ARG A 219 -0.84 -10.39 -15.42
C ARG A 219 0.64 -10.26 -15.17
N TRP A 220 1.35 -11.36 -15.28
CA TRP A 220 2.79 -11.34 -15.36
C TRP A 220 3.23 -10.93 -16.77
N VAL A 221 4.19 -10.01 -16.85
CA VAL A 221 4.71 -9.48 -18.12
C VAL A 221 6.24 -9.52 -18.15
N GLY A 222 6.77 -9.48 -19.38
CA GLY A 222 8.23 -9.49 -19.58
C GLY A 222 8.90 -10.82 -19.21
N GLN A 223 10.22 -10.82 -19.27
CA GLN A 223 11.09 -11.93 -18.87
C GLN A 223 11.92 -11.51 -17.66
N PRO A 224 12.25 -12.42 -16.73
CA PRO A 224 13.18 -12.14 -15.65
C PRO A 224 14.58 -11.85 -16.23
N MET A 225 15.32 -11.01 -15.54
CA MET A 225 16.72 -10.78 -15.92
C MET A 225 17.59 -12.00 -15.64
N THR A 226 18.50 -12.25 -16.56
CA THR A 226 19.52 -13.28 -16.39
C THR A 226 20.66 -12.82 -15.45
N ALA A 227 21.39 -13.76 -14.89
CA ALA A 227 22.57 -13.45 -14.07
C ALA A 227 23.64 -12.63 -14.85
N GLU A 228 23.74 -12.86 -16.17
CA GLU A 228 24.66 -12.11 -17.04
C GLU A 228 24.23 -10.65 -17.20
N GLU A 229 22.93 -10.39 -17.36
CA GLU A 229 22.38 -9.02 -17.43
C GLU A 229 22.60 -8.25 -16.15
N TYR A 230 22.38 -8.89 -14.98
CA TYR A 230 22.74 -8.28 -13.69
C TYR A 230 24.22 -7.95 -13.60
N ALA A 231 25.10 -8.88 -14.01
CA ALA A 231 26.55 -8.67 -13.96
C ALA A 231 26.99 -7.51 -14.87
N LYS A 232 26.43 -7.39 -16.08
CA LYS A 232 26.69 -6.25 -16.99
C LYS A 232 26.34 -4.89 -16.38
N MET A 233 25.39 -4.86 -15.43
CA MET A 233 24.98 -3.66 -14.71
C MET A 233 25.75 -3.44 -13.39
N GLY A 234 26.74 -4.31 -13.09
CA GLY A 234 27.45 -4.27 -11.80
C GLY A 234 26.56 -4.67 -10.62
N MET A 235 25.46 -5.36 -10.87
CA MET A 235 24.50 -5.79 -9.87
C MET A 235 24.61 -7.30 -9.63
N LYS A 236 24.10 -7.73 -8.49
CA LYS A 236 23.90 -9.15 -8.21
C LYS A 236 22.40 -9.46 -8.31
N PRO A 237 22.01 -10.63 -8.84
CA PRO A 237 20.63 -11.08 -8.73
C PRO A 237 20.16 -10.99 -7.30
N PRO A 238 18.90 -10.61 -7.04
CA PRO A 238 18.35 -10.58 -5.70
C PRO A 238 18.48 -11.97 -5.05
N ARG A 239 19.11 -12.04 -3.89
CA ARG A 239 19.22 -13.29 -3.11
C ARG A 239 17.88 -13.59 -2.50
N GLY A 240 17.19 -14.60 -3.04
CA GLY A 240 15.91 -15.06 -2.58
C GLY A 240 14.92 -13.91 -2.47
N SER A 241 13.84 -13.94 -3.20
CA SER A 241 12.87 -12.87 -3.04
C SER A 241 12.43 -12.80 -1.59
N VAL A 242 12.31 -11.59 -1.06
CA VAL A 242 11.51 -11.29 0.13
C VAL A 242 10.09 -11.87 -0.05
N SER A 243 9.71 -12.16 -1.28
CA SER A 243 8.47 -12.79 -1.65
C SER A 243 8.67 -14.29 -1.86
N ALA A 244 8.38 -15.06 -0.84
CA ALA A 244 7.92 -16.43 -1.03
C ALA A 244 6.57 -16.49 -1.77
N ILE A 245 6.19 -15.44 -2.51
CA ILE A 245 4.95 -15.37 -3.28
C ILE A 245 5.27 -15.91 -4.67
N SER A 246 4.74 -17.08 -4.99
CA SER A 246 4.81 -17.63 -6.34
C SER A 246 3.99 -16.80 -7.33
N GLU A 247 4.26 -16.95 -8.62
CA GLU A 247 3.44 -16.31 -9.66
C GLU A 247 1.96 -16.70 -9.53
N GLU A 248 1.68 -17.97 -9.25
CA GLU A 248 0.33 -18.48 -9.01
C GLU A 248 -0.32 -17.81 -7.80
N GLY A 249 0.42 -17.65 -6.69
CA GLY A 249 -0.06 -16.99 -5.48
C GLY A 249 -0.45 -15.54 -5.70
N VAL A 250 0.20 -14.84 -6.63
CA VAL A 250 -0.22 -13.50 -7.05
C VAL A 250 -1.50 -13.57 -7.88
N LEU A 251 -1.59 -14.51 -8.81
CA LEU A 251 -2.75 -14.63 -9.69
C LEU A 251 -4.00 -15.13 -8.95
N GLU A 252 -3.88 -15.74 -7.77
CA GLU A 252 -5.04 -16.03 -6.90
C GLU A 252 -5.86 -14.77 -6.57
N LEU A 253 -5.25 -13.57 -6.61
CA LEU A 253 -5.97 -12.31 -6.44
C LEU A 253 -6.86 -11.94 -7.65
N ASN A 254 -6.83 -12.69 -8.74
CA ASN A 254 -7.82 -12.60 -9.82
C ASN A 254 -9.11 -13.36 -9.50
N GLU A 255 -9.06 -14.29 -8.54
CA GLU A 255 -10.23 -15.05 -8.16
C GLU A 255 -11.19 -14.19 -7.33
N LEU A 256 -12.47 -14.21 -7.69
CA LEU A 256 -13.51 -13.49 -6.95
C LEU A 256 -13.53 -13.90 -5.46
N THR A 257 -13.37 -15.18 -5.17
CA THR A 257 -13.33 -15.68 -3.78
C THR A 257 -12.21 -15.08 -2.95
N THR A 258 -11.04 -14.85 -3.55
CA THR A 258 -9.90 -14.18 -2.90
C THR A 258 -10.16 -12.69 -2.69
N ARG A 259 -10.74 -12.02 -3.68
CA ARG A 259 -11.13 -10.60 -3.58
C ARG A 259 -12.24 -10.38 -2.57
N MET A 260 -13.18 -11.33 -2.47
CA MET A 260 -14.24 -11.32 -1.44
C MET A 260 -13.73 -11.62 -0.04
N ALA A 261 -12.58 -12.28 0.11
CA ALA A 261 -12.01 -12.54 1.44
C ALA A 261 -11.57 -11.25 2.14
N GLY A 262 -11.12 -10.25 1.41
CA GLY A 262 -10.82 -8.94 1.99
C GLY A 262 -9.58 -8.90 2.87
N SER A 263 -8.49 -9.56 2.45
CA SER A 263 -7.25 -9.63 3.23
C SER A 263 -6.69 -8.25 3.58
N PRO A 264 -6.35 -7.99 4.87
CA PRO A 264 -5.93 -6.68 5.35
C PRO A 264 -4.52 -6.27 4.91
N SER A 265 -3.77 -7.20 4.32
CA SER A 265 -2.37 -6.98 3.94
C SER A 265 -2.14 -6.80 2.45
N ALA A 266 -3.06 -7.31 1.59
CA ALA A 266 -2.89 -7.32 0.14
C ALA A 266 -4.21 -7.25 -0.66
N GLY A 267 -5.36 -7.34 0.00
CA GLY A 267 -6.69 -7.40 -0.65
C GLY A 267 -7.28 -6.05 -1.01
N GLY A 268 -6.54 -4.95 -0.90
CA GLY A 268 -7.02 -3.63 -1.28
C GLY A 268 -7.24 -3.51 -2.79
N ILE A 269 -8.37 -2.91 -3.15
CA ILE A 269 -8.79 -2.69 -4.53
C ILE A 269 -9.32 -1.26 -4.62
N THR A 270 -8.79 -0.46 -5.57
CA THR A 270 -9.11 0.97 -5.63
C THR A 270 -8.76 1.58 -6.98
N THR A 271 -9.10 2.86 -7.16
CA THR A 271 -8.57 3.70 -8.24
C THR A 271 -7.35 4.50 -7.75
N ALA A 272 -6.52 4.98 -8.67
CA ALA A 272 -5.41 5.88 -8.33
C ALA A 272 -5.92 7.19 -7.69
N GLY A 273 -7.09 7.68 -8.12
CA GLY A 273 -7.67 8.88 -7.54
C GLY A 273 -8.09 8.70 -6.09
N ASP A 274 -8.77 7.59 -5.75
CA ASP A 274 -9.22 7.36 -4.38
C ASP A 274 -8.05 7.21 -3.41
N ILE A 275 -7.00 6.46 -3.76
CA ILE A 275 -5.84 6.32 -2.88
C ILE A 275 -5.03 7.62 -2.78
N ALA A 276 -4.96 8.43 -3.84
CA ALA A 276 -4.34 9.76 -3.76
C ALA A 276 -5.10 10.67 -2.79
N LEU A 277 -6.44 10.66 -2.81
CA LEU A 277 -7.27 11.43 -1.88
C LEU A 277 -7.19 10.91 -0.44
N PHE A 278 -7.05 9.58 -0.24
CA PHE A 278 -6.76 9.05 1.10
C PHE A 278 -5.49 9.70 1.68
N TYR A 279 -4.41 9.78 0.89
CA TYR A 279 -3.19 10.42 1.33
C TYR A 279 -3.32 11.94 1.45
N GLN A 280 -4.19 12.61 0.66
CA GLN A 280 -4.50 14.03 0.86
C GLN A 280 -5.17 14.29 2.22
N ALA A 281 -6.08 13.42 2.64
CA ALA A 281 -6.68 13.54 3.97
C ALA A 281 -5.63 13.43 5.09
N LEU A 282 -4.62 12.54 4.93
CA LEU A 282 -3.51 12.43 5.89
C LEU A 282 -2.59 13.66 5.90
N LEU A 283 -2.47 14.38 4.77
CA LEU A 283 -1.76 15.67 4.68
C LEU A 283 -2.59 16.83 5.25
N ASN A 284 -3.93 16.77 5.13
CA ASN A 284 -4.87 17.76 5.63
C ASN A 284 -5.26 17.52 7.09
N ASP A 285 -4.27 17.23 7.94
CA ASP A 285 -4.44 16.99 9.38
C ASP A 285 -5.54 15.97 9.71
N GLY A 286 -5.75 14.99 8.83
CA GLY A 286 -6.73 13.92 9.01
C GLY A 286 -8.17 14.33 8.74
N LYS A 287 -8.41 15.42 8.03
CA LYS A 287 -9.74 15.90 7.67
C LYS A 287 -10.16 15.42 6.28
N SER A 288 -11.44 15.12 6.13
CA SER A 288 -12.09 14.96 4.84
C SER A 288 -12.21 16.30 4.10
N HIS A 289 -12.63 16.24 2.84
CA HIS A 289 -12.82 17.43 2.00
C HIS A 289 -13.86 18.42 2.60
N ASP A 290 -14.91 17.93 3.25
CA ASP A 290 -15.96 18.71 3.93
C ASP A 290 -15.57 19.15 5.35
N GLY A 291 -14.31 18.93 5.75
CA GLY A 291 -13.77 19.36 7.05
C GLY A 291 -14.03 18.44 8.23
N LYS A 292 -14.65 17.26 8.01
CA LYS A 292 -14.88 16.29 9.07
C LYS A 292 -13.57 15.67 9.53
N GLN A 293 -13.31 15.68 10.84
CA GLN A 293 -12.12 15.07 11.44
C GLN A 293 -12.24 13.55 11.46
N ILE A 294 -11.35 12.86 10.75
CA ILE A 294 -11.24 11.40 10.70
C ILE A 294 -10.11 10.92 11.62
N TRP A 295 -8.93 11.51 11.48
CA TRP A 295 -7.77 11.27 12.35
C TRP A 295 -7.31 12.56 13.01
N LYS A 296 -7.00 12.51 14.28
CA LYS A 296 -6.45 13.66 15.02
C LYS A 296 -5.03 13.98 14.52
N PRO A 297 -4.65 15.26 14.39
CA PRO A 297 -3.32 15.65 13.92
C PRO A 297 -2.17 15.05 14.74
N GLU A 298 -2.33 14.96 16.07
CA GLU A 298 -1.35 14.35 16.97
C GLU A 298 -1.18 12.85 16.68
N MET A 299 -2.26 12.13 16.34
CA MET A 299 -2.17 10.72 15.97
C MET A 299 -1.39 10.55 14.65
N LEU A 300 -1.61 11.42 13.67
CA LEU A 300 -0.89 11.38 12.40
C LEU A 300 0.60 11.71 12.59
N ARG A 301 0.95 12.64 13.47
CA ARG A 301 2.36 12.91 13.82
C ARG A 301 3.01 11.66 14.42
N GLU A 302 2.34 11.00 15.38
CA GLU A 302 2.83 9.76 15.98
C GLU A 302 2.93 8.61 14.96
N ALA A 303 1.98 8.49 14.04
CA ALA A 303 1.99 7.47 12.99
C ALA A 303 3.19 7.63 12.02
N ARG A 304 3.59 8.86 11.72
CA ARG A 304 4.69 9.19 10.81
C ARG A 304 6.07 9.24 11.48
N ARG A 305 6.15 9.18 12.80
CA ARG A 305 7.44 9.12 13.50
C ARG A 305 8.17 7.82 13.17
N VAL A 306 9.45 7.89 12.79
CA VAL A 306 10.30 6.70 12.60
C VAL A 306 10.44 5.96 13.92
N ARG A 307 10.07 4.70 13.96
CA ARG A 307 10.03 3.85 15.16
C ARG A 307 10.99 2.67 15.12
N THR A 308 11.58 2.41 13.96
CA THR A 308 12.55 1.33 13.79
C THR A 308 13.97 1.71 14.25
N GLY A 309 14.21 2.99 14.60
CA GLY A 309 15.54 3.44 15.05
C GLY A 309 16.64 3.04 14.07
N GLU A 310 17.69 2.42 14.59
CA GLU A 310 18.86 1.96 13.83
C GLU A 310 18.68 0.57 13.16
N LEU A 311 17.50 -0.04 13.25
CA LEU A 311 17.25 -1.34 12.64
C LEU A 311 17.33 -1.22 11.11
N LYS A 312 18.08 -2.14 10.52
CA LYS A 312 18.30 -2.20 9.08
C LYS A 312 17.42 -3.26 8.43
N ASP A 313 16.98 -2.98 7.22
CA ASP A 313 16.42 -3.99 6.34
C ASP A 313 17.53 -4.95 5.91
N PRO A 314 17.47 -6.24 6.23
CA PRO A 314 18.55 -7.18 5.96
C PRO A 314 18.76 -7.46 4.46
N TYR A 315 17.74 -7.21 3.63
CA TYR A 315 17.82 -7.42 2.19
C TYR A 315 18.40 -6.20 1.46
N LEU A 316 18.08 -4.99 1.95
CA LEU A 316 18.49 -3.73 1.33
C LEU A 316 19.74 -3.11 1.98
N GLY A 317 20.11 -3.58 3.17
CA GLY A 317 21.29 -3.12 3.93
C GLY A 317 21.22 -1.68 4.42
N MET A 318 20.02 -1.08 4.46
CA MET A 318 19.80 0.30 4.86
C MET A 318 18.83 0.39 6.05
N LEU A 319 18.73 1.57 6.68
CA LEU A 319 17.75 1.81 7.74
C LEU A 319 16.32 1.50 7.25
N ALA A 320 15.53 0.82 8.08
CA ALA A 320 14.19 0.39 7.71
C ALA A 320 13.20 1.56 7.57
N ASN A 321 13.35 2.60 8.38
CA ASN A 321 12.55 3.83 8.41
C ASN A 321 11.03 3.55 8.33
N ARG A 322 10.48 2.91 9.38
CA ARG A 322 9.03 2.65 9.49
C ARG A 322 8.38 3.50 10.56
N GLY A 323 7.27 4.10 10.19
CA GLY A 323 6.26 4.58 11.12
C GLY A 323 5.24 3.49 11.42
N LEU A 324 4.10 3.83 12.03
CA LEU A 324 3.05 2.85 12.36
C LEU A 324 2.36 2.34 11.08
N GLY A 325 2.89 1.28 10.50
CA GLY A 325 2.35 0.60 9.31
C GLY A 325 2.61 1.29 7.98
N ILE A 326 3.50 2.29 7.95
CA ILE A 326 3.89 3.03 6.75
C ILE A 326 5.42 3.13 6.65
N ALA A 327 5.94 3.29 5.44
CA ALA A 327 7.33 3.63 5.17
C ALA A 327 7.53 5.14 5.24
N ILE A 328 8.71 5.56 5.67
CA ILE A 328 9.15 6.96 5.69
C ILE A 328 10.38 7.10 4.78
N ALA A 329 10.42 8.10 3.92
CA ALA A 329 11.50 8.27 2.95
C ALA A 329 12.87 8.41 3.62
N GLY A 330 13.00 9.28 4.62
CA GLY A 330 14.25 9.54 5.34
C GLY A 330 15.27 10.34 4.55
N GLY A 331 16.24 10.92 5.26
CA GLY A 331 17.29 11.77 4.69
C GLY A 331 18.62 11.05 4.40
N ASP A 332 18.64 9.72 4.37
CA ASP A 332 19.86 8.90 4.22
C ASP A 332 20.20 8.57 2.75
N GLY A 333 19.56 9.21 1.79
CA GLY A 333 19.76 8.99 0.36
C GLY A 333 19.17 7.68 -0.20
N ASN A 334 18.43 6.91 0.60
CA ASN A 334 17.85 5.63 0.19
C ASN A 334 16.32 5.66 0.01
N ALA A 335 15.70 6.82 -0.08
CA ALA A 335 14.25 6.96 -0.27
C ALA A 335 13.71 6.11 -1.43
N ASN A 336 14.45 6.07 -2.54
CA ASN A 336 14.09 5.29 -3.72
C ASN A 336 14.02 3.77 -3.50
N LYS A 337 14.71 3.25 -2.50
CA LYS A 337 14.64 1.83 -2.11
C LYS A 337 13.46 1.54 -1.17
N ARG A 338 12.80 2.58 -0.64
CA ARG A 338 11.64 2.48 0.25
C ARG A 338 10.31 2.75 -0.47
N GLY A 339 10.34 2.87 -1.81
CA GLY A 339 9.15 3.09 -2.63
C GLY A 339 8.86 4.55 -2.98
N PHE A 340 9.85 5.44 -2.77
CA PHE A 340 9.77 6.86 -3.12
C PHE A 340 10.64 7.22 -4.32
N GLY A 341 10.56 8.46 -4.80
CA GLY A 341 11.46 9.02 -5.78
C GLY A 341 12.73 9.63 -5.13
N ARG A 342 13.59 10.15 -5.98
CA ARG A 342 14.82 10.84 -5.54
C ARG A 342 14.57 12.30 -5.16
N THR A 343 13.44 12.86 -5.57
CA THR A 343 13.02 14.25 -5.32
C THR A 343 12.00 14.38 -4.20
N ASN A 344 11.55 13.25 -3.65
CA ASN A 344 10.71 13.25 -2.47
C ASN A 344 11.45 13.85 -1.26
N SER A 345 10.73 14.58 -0.41
CA SER A 345 11.27 15.06 0.86
C SER A 345 11.56 13.88 1.82
N PRO A 346 12.48 14.07 2.79
CA PRO A 346 12.74 13.06 3.82
C PRO A 346 11.49 12.67 4.64
N GLU A 347 10.50 13.55 4.68
CA GLU A 347 9.26 13.40 5.44
C GLU A 347 8.16 12.67 4.65
N SER A 348 8.39 12.39 3.37
CA SER A 348 7.45 11.63 2.54
C SER A 348 7.14 10.29 3.19
N PHE A 349 5.87 9.91 3.16
CA PHE A 349 5.38 8.68 3.77
C PHE A 349 4.37 7.98 2.88
N GLY A 350 4.28 6.66 3.00
CA GLY A 350 3.35 5.86 2.22
C GLY A 350 3.59 4.37 2.37
N HIS A 351 3.01 3.58 1.50
CA HIS A 351 3.30 2.16 1.44
C HIS A 351 3.26 1.66 -0.01
N PRO A 352 4.39 1.20 -0.56
CA PRO A 352 4.41 0.60 -1.89
C PRO A 352 3.72 -0.77 -1.88
N GLY A 353 3.20 -1.19 -3.02
CA GLY A 353 2.69 -2.54 -3.25
C GLY A 353 3.57 -3.31 -4.23
N PHE A 354 3.57 -4.62 -4.11
CA PHE A 354 4.26 -5.52 -5.02
C PHE A 354 3.74 -5.34 -6.46
N GLY A 355 4.58 -5.54 -7.47
CA GLY A 355 4.22 -5.37 -8.88
C GLY A 355 4.15 -3.92 -9.35
N GLY A 356 4.84 -3.00 -8.65
CA GLY A 356 4.96 -1.61 -9.07
C GLY A 356 3.89 -0.67 -8.53
N GLN A 357 3.01 -1.14 -7.65
CA GLN A 357 2.00 -0.28 -7.03
C GLN A 357 2.68 0.78 -6.16
N THR A 358 2.36 2.04 -6.37
CA THR A 358 3.00 3.15 -5.66
C THR A 358 1.93 4.09 -5.11
N ALA A 359 2.01 4.42 -3.83
CA ALA A 359 1.15 5.43 -3.21
C ALA A 359 1.86 6.08 -2.03
N TRP A 360 1.94 7.40 -2.05
CA TRP A 360 2.62 8.19 -1.02
C TRP A 360 2.11 9.62 -0.92
N ALA A 361 2.46 10.29 0.17
CA ALA A 361 2.26 11.70 0.42
C ALA A 361 3.58 12.38 0.83
N ASP A 362 3.76 13.62 0.44
CA ASP A 362 4.91 14.45 0.77
C ASP A 362 4.48 15.71 1.51
N PRO A 363 4.71 15.81 2.82
CA PRO A 363 4.33 16.99 3.62
C PRO A 363 5.01 18.29 3.18
N ALA A 364 6.23 18.23 2.66
CA ALA A 364 6.97 19.42 2.25
C ALA A 364 6.37 20.08 1.00
N THR A 365 5.80 19.30 0.09
CA THR A 365 5.20 19.81 -1.14
C THR A 365 3.67 19.83 -1.10
N GLY A 366 3.06 19.14 -0.15
CA GLY A 366 1.61 18.93 -0.09
C GLY A 366 1.07 17.96 -1.16
N ILE A 367 1.96 17.31 -1.92
CA ILE A 367 1.58 16.36 -2.97
C ILE A 367 1.26 15.00 -2.38
N SER A 368 0.19 14.39 -2.86
CA SER A 368 0.02 12.94 -2.84
C SER A 368 0.01 12.38 -4.27
N PHE A 369 0.54 11.20 -4.41
CA PHE A 369 0.74 10.54 -5.70
C PHE A 369 0.36 9.08 -5.62
N SER A 370 -0.22 8.56 -6.69
CA SER A 370 -0.42 7.14 -6.88
C SER A 370 -0.19 6.73 -8.33
N TYR A 371 0.39 5.54 -8.46
CA TYR A 371 0.54 4.82 -9.72
C TYR A 371 0.14 3.37 -9.49
N LEU A 372 -0.82 2.90 -10.28
CA LEU A 372 -1.36 1.55 -10.21
C LEU A 372 -1.22 0.86 -11.57
N THR A 373 -0.94 -0.42 -11.58
CA THR A 373 -0.85 -1.24 -12.79
C THR A 373 -1.35 -2.66 -12.53
N ASN A 374 -1.83 -3.32 -13.57
CA ASN A 374 -2.18 -4.74 -13.52
C ASN A 374 -1.10 -5.64 -14.15
N GLY A 375 0.01 -5.05 -14.63
CA GLY A 375 1.15 -5.76 -15.20
C GLY A 375 2.28 -5.92 -14.18
N PHE A 376 2.56 -7.15 -13.79
CA PHE A 376 3.65 -7.47 -12.87
C PHE A 376 4.88 -7.86 -13.67
N ASP A 377 5.87 -6.98 -13.65
CA ASP A 377 7.05 -7.11 -14.49
C ASP A 377 8.07 -8.09 -13.88
N ARG A 378 8.38 -9.17 -14.61
CA ARG A 378 9.42 -10.10 -14.20
C ARG A 378 10.83 -9.48 -14.19
N ASN A 379 11.01 -8.35 -14.89
CA ASN A 379 12.25 -7.58 -14.84
C ASN A 379 12.17 -6.57 -13.69
N ASP A 380 12.67 -6.97 -12.53
CA ASP A 380 12.67 -6.20 -11.28
C ASP A 380 13.44 -4.88 -11.36
N VAL A 381 14.49 -4.82 -12.17
CA VAL A 381 15.26 -3.59 -12.41
C VAL A 381 14.43 -2.58 -13.22
N ARG A 382 13.72 -3.04 -14.26
CA ARG A 382 12.82 -2.18 -15.03
C ARG A 382 11.68 -1.68 -14.18
N GLU A 383 11.04 -2.56 -13.39
CA GLU A 383 9.99 -2.19 -12.43
C GLU A 383 10.49 -1.13 -11.43
N GLY A 384 11.63 -1.39 -10.79
CA GLY A 384 12.21 -0.45 -9.81
C GLY A 384 12.57 0.92 -10.44
N ARG A 385 13.13 0.93 -11.65
CA ARG A 385 13.43 2.18 -12.38
C ARG A 385 12.14 2.95 -12.72
N ARG A 386 11.07 2.26 -13.11
CA ARG A 386 9.76 2.85 -13.37
C ARG A 386 9.21 3.53 -12.13
N GLN A 387 9.17 2.82 -10.99
CA GLN A 387 8.67 3.37 -9.72
C GLN A 387 9.46 4.62 -9.30
N VAL A 388 10.78 4.55 -9.32
CA VAL A 388 11.64 5.68 -8.95
C VAL A 388 11.45 6.87 -9.89
N ALA A 389 11.36 6.62 -11.20
CA ALA A 389 11.18 7.70 -12.19
C ALA A 389 9.84 8.40 -12.01
N LEU A 390 8.74 7.64 -11.89
CA LEU A 390 7.39 8.20 -11.72
C LEU A 390 7.27 8.96 -10.39
N SER A 391 7.74 8.37 -9.29
CA SER A 391 7.74 9.05 -7.99
C SER A 391 8.58 10.34 -8.01
N SER A 392 9.73 10.32 -8.69
CA SER A 392 10.60 11.50 -8.78
C SER A 392 9.96 12.62 -9.61
N LEU A 393 9.32 12.27 -10.73
CA LEU A 393 8.59 13.24 -11.55
C LEU A 393 7.41 13.83 -10.79
N ALA A 394 6.63 12.98 -10.11
CA ALA A 394 5.48 13.43 -9.34
C ALA A 394 5.87 14.39 -8.20
N ALA A 395 6.88 14.06 -7.41
CA ALA A 395 7.34 14.90 -6.30
C ALA A 395 7.88 16.27 -6.77
N ALA A 396 8.34 16.37 -8.02
CA ALA A 396 8.82 17.61 -8.63
C ALA A 396 7.70 18.47 -9.23
N CYS A 397 6.42 18.03 -9.23
CA CYS A 397 5.32 18.76 -9.87
C CYS A 397 4.83 19.99 -9.10
N ALA A 398 5.19 20.20 -7.84
CA ALA A 398 4.85 21.41 -7.10
C ALA A 398 5.50 22.64 -7.75
N LYS A 399 4.75 23.75 -7.82
CA LYS A 399 5.27 25.09 -8.15
C LYS A 399 5.92 25.71 -6.95
#